data_01c2aa034bb4b9ad60b4e0e0704b55b9
#
_entry.id   01c2aa034bb4b9ad60b4e0e0704b55b9
#
_cell.length_a   1.000
_cell.length_b   1.000
_cell.length_c   1.000
_cell.angle_alpha   90.00
_cell.angle_beta   90.00
_cell.angle_gamma   90.00
#
_symmetry.space_group_name_H-M   'P 1'
#
loop_
_entity.id
_entity.type
_entity.pdbx_description
1 polymer ?
#
loop_
_entity_poly.entity_id
_entity_poly.type
_entity_poly.pdbx_seq_one_letter_code
_entity_poly.pdbx_strand_id
1 'polypeptide(L)'
;MNRSVDSVGGAREKVAFLGAGAVSEALVGGALAGGLDPGAVWVTARSRDHVDALSASHGVRGTTDNAAAASEAGIVVLAVPAAGVAQVLDEIAGRLRDGAVVVSLADGVPLAELEERLPEGVGAARAMPSLTARAGEGLTLLTPGASCSAAQADAAAGLFERSGKVVRVAEEQHAVLGPLSSGGPAYVLYLAEAMIEAGAVRGVPRDLARELVTQVLTGTAAWLREDSREVATLREKVCAPGGAGIRRIAALDRHAVRAAVVSALGDAPPGLTPG
;
A
#
# COMPACT_ATOMS: atom_id res chain seq x y z
N MET A 1 5.01 18.73 -17.75
CA MET A 1 5.62 18.09 -18.91
C MET A 1 4.87 16.79 -19.12
N ASN A 2 3.98 16.76 -20.07
CA ASN A 2 2.98 15.72 -20.31
C ASN A 2 3.70 14.50 -20.92
N ARG A 3 3.87 13.42 -20.19
CA ARG A 3 4.28 12.15 -20.78
C ARG A 3 3.01 11.41 -21.22
N SER A 4 2.73 11.49 -22.50
CA SER A 4 1.83 10.55 -23.16
C SER A 4 2.40 9.14 -23.00
N VAL A 5 1.74 8.33 -22.19
CA VAL A 5 1.97 6.88 -22.13
C VAL A 5 1.28 6.33 -23.38
N ASP A 6 2.07 6.06 -24.42
CA ASP A 6 1.61 5.32 -25.58
C ASP A 6 1.14 3.94 -25.10
N SER A 7 -0.16 3.72 -25.25
CA SER A 7 -0.83 2.45 -24.98
C SER A 7 -0.27 1.38 -25.94
N VAL A 8 0.58 0.51 -25.41
CA VAL A 8 0.80 -0.80 -26.03
C VAL A 8 -0.52 -1.55 -25.91
N GLY A 9 -1.21 -1.74 -27.05
CA GLY A 9 -2.50 -2.41 -27.13
C GLY A 9 -2.39 -3.89 -26.74
N GLY A 10 -2.88 -4.19 -25.54
CA GLY A 10 -3.20 -5.53 -25.06
C GLY A 10 -4.62 -5.49 -24.53
N ALA A 11 -5.37 -6.57 -24.66
CA ALA A 11 -6.71 -6.74 -24.10
C ALA A 11 -6.75 -6.17 -22.69
N ARG A 12 -7.75 -5.31 -22.36
CA ARG A 12 -7.91 -4.64 -21.05
C ARG A 12 -7.65 -5.66 -19.96
N GLU A 13 -6.57 -5.47 -19.21
CA GLU A 13 -6.12 -6.42 -18.21
C GLU A 13 -7.16 -6.44 -17.08
N LYS A 14 -7.87 -7.56 -16.97
CA LYS A 14 -8.90 -7.75 -15.94
C LYS A 14 -8.22 -8.11 -14.62
N VAL A 15 -8.70 -7.53 -13.54
CA VAL A 15 -8.17 -7.71 -12.20
C VAL A 15 -9.27 -8.25 -11.28
N ALA A 16 -8.95 -9.24 -10.45
CA ALA A 16 -9.83 -9.73 -9.41
C ALA A 16 -9.21 -9.50 -8.02
N PHE A 17 -9.92 -8.79 -7.16
CA PHE A 17 -9.56 -8.64 -5.74
C PHE A 17 -10.39 -9.65 -4.94
N LEU A 18 -9.74 -10.68 -4.42
CA LEU A 18 -10.36 -11.71 -3.61
C LEU A 18 -10.25 -11.34 -2.12
N GLY A 19 -11.36 -10.85 -1.57
CA GLY A 19 -11.46 -10.25 -0.25
C GLY A 19 -11.66 -8.73 -0.33
N ALA A 20 -12.81 -8.26 0.13
CA ALA A 20 -13.21 -6.84 0.11
C ALA A 20 -12.98 -6.18 1.48
N GLY A 21 -11.72 -6.18 1.96
CA GLY A 21 -11.32 -5.45 3.17
C GLY A 21 -10.85 -4.01 2.87
N ALA A 22 -10.49 -3.27 3.92
CA ALA A 22 -10.04 -1.88 3.81
C ALA A 22 -8.86 -1.68 2.84
N VAL A 23 -7.94 -2.65 2.77
CA VAL A 23 -6.79 -2.61 1.84
C VAL A 23 -7.26 -2.75 0.39
N SER A 24 -8.17 -3.72 0.12
CA SER A 24 -8.75 -3.89 -1.22
C SER A 24 -9.50 -2.64 -1.65
N GLU A 25 -10.34 -2.08 -0.78
CA GLU A 25 -11.08 -0.86 -1.07
C GLU A 25 -10.14 0.31 -1.40
N ALA A 26 -9.08 0.49 -0.62
CA ALA A 26 -8.08 1.52 -0.86
C ALA A 26 -7.37 1.35 -2.22
N LEU A 27 -6.98 0.11 -2.55
CA LEU A 27 -6.33 -0.22 -3.82
C LEU A 27 -7.27 -0.07 -5.01
N VAL A 28 -8.50 -0.57 -4.91
CA VAL A 28 -9.52 -0.41 -5.95
C VAL A 28 -9.77 1.07 -6.20
N GLY A 29 -10.07 1.85 -5.15
CA GLY A 29 -10.33 3.29 -5.29
C GLY A 29 -9.15 4.04 -5.90
N GLY A 30 -7.91 3.77 -5.44
CA GLY A 30 -6.69 4.38 -5.97
C GLY A 30 -6.42 3.97 -7.41
N ALA A 31 -6.57 2.70 -7.77
CA ALA A 31 -6.35 2.21 -9.13
C ALA A 31 -7.38 2.78 -10.13
N LEU A 32 -8.65 2.92 -9.72
CA LEU A 32 -9.68 3.56 -10.54
C LEU A 32 -9.37 5.04 -10.76
N ALA A 33 -8.97 5.76 -9.70
CA ALA A 33 -8.51 7.15 -9.82
C ALA A 33 -7.28 7.27 -10.73
N GLY A 34 -6.40 6.27 -10.76
CA GLY A 34 -5.27 6.13 -11.65
C GLY A 34 -5.61 5.61 -13.05
N GLY A 35 -6.91 5.56 -13.43
CA GLY A 35 -7.38 5.28 -14.79
C GLY A 35 -7.64 3.80 -15.10
N LEU A 36 -7.74 2.91 -14.08
CA LEU A 36 -8.22 1.55 -14.29
C LEU A 36 -9.72 1.58 -14.64
N ASP A 37 -10.13 0.81 -15.66
CA ASP A 37 -11.54 0.69 -16.04
C ASP A 37 -12.33 -0.08 -14.97
N PRO A 38 -13.39 0.50 -14.37
CA PRO A 38 -14.22 -0.21 -13.40
C PRO A 38 -14.80 -1.52 -13.96
N GLY A 39 -15.14 -1.56 -15.24
CA GLY A 39 -15.63 -2.76 -15.91
C GLY A 39 -14.62 -3.91 -16.02
N ALA A 40 -13.33 -3.63 -15.82
CA ALA A 40 -12.26 -4.62 -15.80
C ALA A 40 -11.95 -5.17 -14.39
N VAL A 41 -12.60 -4.64 -13.34
CA VAL A 41 -12.33 -4.99 -11.94
C VAL A 41 -13.44 -5.88 -11.38
N TRP A 42 -13.03 -7.00 -10.78
CA TRP A 42 -13.86 -7.85 -9.95
C TRP A 42 -13.47 -7.70 -8.48
N VAL A 43 -14.46 -7.69 -7.59
CA VAL A 43 -14.26 -7.77 -6.14
C VAL A 43 -15.07 -8.92 -5.57
N THR A 44 -14.51 -9.64 -4.59
CA THR A 44 -15.23 -10.69 -3.91
C THR A 44 -15.25 -10.47 -2.40
N ALA A 45 -16.28 -10.96 -1.74
CA ALA A 45 -16.38 -11.07 -0.29
C ALA A 45 -17.30 -12.24 0.08
N ARG A 46 -17.21 -12.68 1.35
CA ARG A 46 -18.10 -13.73 1.89
C ARG A 46 -19.56 -13.26 2.02
N SER A 47 -19.76 -11.97 2.30
CA SER A 47 -21.09 -11.36 2.44
C SER A 47 -21.53 -10.70 1.14
N ARG A 48 -22.72 -11.01 0.68
CA ARG A 48 -23.33 -10.41 -0.51
C ARG A 48 -23.51 -8.90 -0.31
N ASP A 49 -24.01 -8.49 0.85
CA ASP A 49 -24.25 -7.07 1.16
C ASP A 49 -22.94 -6.26 1.08
N HIS A 50 -21.82 -6.83 1.54
CA HIS A 50 -20.52 -6.18 1.48
C HIS A 50 -20.04 -6.03 0.02
N VAL A 51 -20.21 -7.08 -0.79
CA VAL A 51 -19.88 -7.03 -2.22
C VAL A 51 -20.72 -5.97 -2.93
N ASP A 52 -22.02 -5.97 -2.68
CA ASP A 52 -22.94 -5.04 -3.34
C ASP A 52 -22.65 -3.58 -2.96
N ALA A 53 -22.32 -3.32 -1.68
CA ALA A 53 -21.91 -2.00 -1.21
C ALA A 53 -20.62 -1.51 -1.90
N LEU A 54 -19.60 -2.37 -1.98
CA LEU A 54 -18.33 -2.03 -2.62
C LEU A 54 -18.49 -1.84 -4.13
N SER A 55 -19.28 -2.71 -4.78
CA SER A 55 -19.58 -2.61 -6.20
C SER A 55 -20.32 -1.32 -6.53
N ALA A 56 -21.32 -0.95 -5.73
CA ALA A 56 -22.08 0.27 -5.93
C ALA A 56 -21.21 1.53 -5.71
N SER A 57 -20.32 1.53 -4.71
CA SER A 57 -19.48 2.70 -4.40
C SER A 57 -18.41 2.97 -5.46
N HIS A 58 -17.93 1.94 -6.14
CA HIS A 58 -16.83 2.04 -7.11
C HIS A 58 -17.22 1.74 -8.56
N GLY A 59 -18.43 1.27 -8.82
CA GLY A 59 -18.88 0.88 -10.17
C GLY A 59 -18.22 -0.38 -10.72
N VAL A 60 -17.63 -1.21 -9.85
CA VAL A 60 -16.92 -2.44 -10.21
C VAL A 60 -17.84 -3.66 -10.16
N ARG A 61 -17.39 -4.79 -10.73
CA ARG A 61 -18.13 -6.04 -10.69
C ARG A 61 -17.95 -6.74 -9.34
N GLY A 62 -19.03 -7.25 -8.76
CA GLY A 62 -19.01 -7.94 -7.48
C GLY A 62 -19.61 -9.34 -7.55
N THR A 63 -19.00 -10.30 -6.84
CA THR A 63 -19.51 -11.66 -6.68
C THR A 63 -19.06 -12.25 -5.34
N THR A 64 -19.75 -13.27 -4.86
CA THR A 64 -19.29 -14.09 -3.71
C THR A 64 -18.51 -15.31 -4.15
N ASP A 65 -18.36 -15.55 -5.45
CA ASP A 65 -17.66 -16.68 -6.07
C ASP A 65 -16.23 -16.25 -6.49
N ASN A 66 -15.22 -16.67 -5.72
CA ASN A 66 -13.82 -16.39 -5.99
C ASN A 66 -13.35 -17.02 -7.31
N ALA A 67 -13.81 -18.24 -7.60
CA ALA A 67 -13.39 -18.99 -8.79
C ALA A 67 -13.92 -18.33 -10.07
N ALA A 68 -15.17 -17.82 -10.03
CA ALA A 68 -15.73 -17.06 -11.15
C ALA A 68 -14.96 -15.75 -11.40
N ALA A 69 -14.62 -14.99 -10.35
CA ALA A 69 -13.86 -13.77 -10.49
C ALA A 69 -12.43 -14.03 -11.01
N ALA A 70 -11.74 -15.04 -10.46
CA ALA A 70 -10.38 -15.41 -10.84
C ALA A 70 -10.28 -15.88 -12.30
N SER A 71 -11.30 -16.61 -12.80
CA SER A 71 -11.31 -17.11 -14.19
C SER A 71 -11.34 -16.01 -15.26
N GLU A 72 -11.79 -14.82 -14.90
CA GLU A 72 -11.88 -13.66 -15.78
C GLU A 72 -10.61 -12.77 -15.75
N ALA A 73 -9.73 -12.94 -14.74
CA ALA A 73 -8.65 -12.02 -14.43
C ALA A 73 -7.27 -12.50 -14.93
N GLY A 74 -6.44 -11.56 -15.40
CA GLY A 74 -5.02 -11.77 -15.63
C GLY A 74 -4.19 -11.49 -14.38
N ILE A 75 -4.72 -10.64 -13.48
CA ILE A 75 -4.12 -10.35 -12.17
C ILE A 75 -5.13 -10.69 -11.09
N VAL A 76 -4.77 -11.56 -10.17
CA VAL A 76 -5.60 -11.96 -9.02
C VAL A 76 -4.92 -11.51 -7.74
N VAL A 77 -5.55 -10.61 -7.00
CA VAL A 77 -5.05 -10.07 -5.74
C VAL A 77 -5.72 -10.78 -4.57
N LEU A 78 -4.96 -11.53 -3.78
CA LEU A 78 -5.43 -12.19 -2.57
C LEU A 78 -5.36 -11.21 -1.40
N ALA A 79 -6.52 -10.68 -1.01
CA ALA A 79 -6.65 -9.74 0.11
C ALA A 79 -7.44 -10.34 1.28
N VAL A 80 -7.23 -11.62 1.50
CA VAL A 80 -7.77 -12.37 2.64
C VAL A 80 -6.72 -12.49 3.74
N PRO A 81 -7.12 -12.72 5.02
CA PRO A 81 -6.18 -13.03 6.10
C PRO A 81 -5.32 -14.24 5.77
N ALA A 82 -4.10 -14.31 6.32
CA ALA A 82 -3.15 -15.40 6.07
C ALA A 82 -3.77 -16.80 6.23
N ALA A 83 -4.57 -17.02 7.27
CA ALA A 83 -5.25 -18.30 7.51
C ALA A 83 -6.23 -18.72 6.39
N GLY A 84 -6.66 -17.79 5.55
CA GLY A 84 -7.59 -18.06 4.43
C GLY A 84 -6.91 -18.25 3.08
N VAL A 85 -5.61 -17.97 2.98
CA VAL A 85 -4.89 -17.96 1.69
C VAL A 85 -4.89 -19.33 1.04
N ALA A 86 -4.51 -20.37 1.78
CA ALA A 86 -4.46 -21.74 1.26
C ALA A 86 -5.82 -22.20 0.72
N GLN A 87 -6.89 -21.97 1.48
CA GLN A 87 -8.26 -22.32 1.06
C GLN A 87 -8.66 -21.60 -0.24
N VAL A 88 -8.38 -20.29 -0.34
CA VAL A 88 -8.74 -19.52 -1.54
C VAL A 88 -7.91 -19.95 -2.72
N LEU A 89 -6.62 -20.26 -2.56
CA LEU A 89 -5.78 -20.80 -3.63
C LEU A 89 -6.31 -22.15 -4.14
N ASP A 90 -6.67 -23.07 -3.25
CA ASP A 90 -7.24 -24.39 -3.63
C ASP A 90 -8.58 -24.22 -4.37
N GLU A 91 -9.39 -23.21 -4.01
CA GLU A 91 -10.65 -22.89 -4.67
C GLU A 91 -10.45 -22.37 -6.11
N ILE A 92 -9.42 -21.55 -6.34
CA ILE A 92 -9.24 -20.86 -7.62
C ILE A 92 -8.24 -21.55 -8.56
N ALA A 93 -7.34 -22.42 -8.08
CA ALA A 93 -6.21 -22.96 -8.86
C ALA A 93 -6.64 -23.53 -10.20
N GLY A 94 -7.71 -24.34 -10.24
CA GLY A 94 -8.24 -24.95 -11.47
C GLY A 94 -9.01 -23.98 -12.39
N ARG A 95 -9.09 -22.71 -12.05
CA ARG A 95 -9.83 -21.67 -12.81
C ARG A 95 -8.94 -20.52 -13.27
N LEU A 96 -7.71 -20.46 -12.78
CA LEU A 96 -6.76 -19.41 -13.18
C LEU A 96 -6.44 -19.54 -14.68
N ARG A 97 -6.29 -18.39 -15.31
CA ARG A 97 -5.90 -18.32 -16.72
C ARG A 97 -4.41 -18.62 -16.85
N ASP A 98 -4.04 -19.26 -17.94
CA ASP A 98 -2.65 -19.40 -18.30
C ASP A 98 -1.99 -18.00 -18.45
N GLY A 99 -0.80 -17.84 -17.91
CA GLY A 99 -0.08 -16.56 -17.85
C GLY A 99 -0.60 -15.56 -16.80
N ALA A 100 -1.60 -15.90 -15.98
CA ALA A 100 -2.06 -15.05 -14.89
C ALA A 100 -0.98 -14.87 -13.81
N VAL A 101 -1.09 -13.80 -13.01
CA VAL A 101 -0.29 -13.60 -11.80
C VAL A 101 -1.20 -13.50 -10.58
N VAL A 102 -0.86 -14.25 -9.55
CA VAL A 102 -1.52 -14.19 -8.23
C VAL A 102 -0.64 -13.38 -7.28
N VAL A 103 -1.17 -12.30 -6.74
CA VAL A 103 -0.47 -11.40 -5.83
C VAL A 103 -1.08 -11.50 -4.43
N SER A 104 -0.35 -12.04 -3.48
CA SER A 104 -0.80 -12.13 -2.08
C SER A 104 -0.47 -10.84 -1.31
N LEU A 105 -1.49 -10.30 -0.62
CA LEU A 105 -1.32 -9.20 0.35
C LEU A 105 -1.22 -9.72 1.78
N ALA A 106 -1.29 -11.03 1.97
CA ALA A 106 -1.26 -11.64 3.30
C ALA A 106 0.15 -11.58 3.89
N ASP A 107 0.26 -11.00 5.09
CA ASP A 107 1.51 -11.04 5.83
C ASP A 107 1.76 -12.45 6.40
N GLY A 108 3.04 -12.85 6.44
CA GLY A 108 3.46 -14.14 7.00
C GLY A 108 3.23 -15.37 6.10
N VAL A 109 2.70 -15.21 4.88
CA VAL A 109 2.59 -16.31 3.91
C VAL A 109 3.75 -16.22 2.91
N PRO A 110 4.71 -17.17 2.91
CA PRO A 110 5.87 -17.11 2.03
C PRO A 110 5.52 -17.40 0.58
N LEU A 111 6.33 -16.88 -0.35
CA LEU A 111 6.17 -17.11 -1.80
C LEU A 111 6.15 -18.61 -2.14
N ALA A 112 7.02 -19.40 -1.52
CA ALA A 112 7.09 -20.84 -1.76
C ALA A 112 5.73 -21.54 -1.51
N GLU A 113 5.00 -21.15 -0.45
CA GLU A 113 3.67 -21.70 -0.16
C GLU A 113 2.64 -21.32 -1.23
N LEU A 114 2.74 -20.13 -1.81
CA LEU A 114 1.88 -19.70 -2.91
C LEU A 114 2.21 -20.52 -4.18
N GLU A 115 3.49 -20.64 -4.50
CA GLU A 115 3.98 -21.33 -5.71
C GLU A 115 3.64 -22.82 -5.73
N GLU A 116 3.70 -23.50 -4.56
CA GLU A 116 3.31 -24.91 -4.43
C GLU A 116 1.83 -25.18 -4.76
N ARG A 117 0.95 -24.19 -4.65
CA ARG A 117 -0.49 -24.32 -4.87
C ARG A 117 -0.96 -23.82 -6.24
N LEU A 118 -0.10 -23.13 -6.97
CA LEU A 118 -0.44 -22.56 -8.27
C LEU A 118 -0.09 -23.52 -9.41
N PRO A 119 -0.91 -23.58 -10.47
CA PRO A 119 -0.60 -24.37 -11.65
C PRO A 119 0.59 -23.79 -12.41
N GLU A 120 1.25 -24.65 -13.20
CA GLU A 120 2.33 -24.22 -14.10
C GLU A 120 1.87 -23.09 -15.03
N GLY A 121 2.73 -22.12 -15.27
CA GLY A 121 2.43 -20.94 -16.09
C GLY A 121 1.79 -19.77 -15.33
N VAL A 122 1.29 -19.99 -14.11
CA VAL A 122 0.77 -18.93 -13.23
C VAL A 122 1.87 -18.42 -12.31
N GLY A 123 2.14 -17.10 -12.37
CA GLY A 123 3.12 -16.46 -11.51
C GLY A 123 2.60 -16.18 -10.11
N ALA A 124 3.47 -16.30 -9.10
CA ALA A 124 3.21 -15.85 -7.73
C ALA A 124 3.96 -14.54 -7.43
N ALA A 125 3.33 -13.64 -6.68
CA ALA A 125 3.99 -12.47 -6.12
C ALA A 125 3.46 -12.15 -4.71
N ARG A 126 4.25 -11.47 -3.90
CA ARG A 126 3.79 -10.86 -2.64
C ARG A 126 3.81 -9.35 -2.78
N ALA A 127 2.80 -8.70 -2.24
CA ALA A 127 2.77 -7.25 -2.16
C ALA A 127 2.34 -6.78 -0.76
N MET A 128 2.95 -5.69 -0.30
CA MET A 128 2.62 -5.03 0.96
C MET A 128 2.28 -3.55 0.66
N PRO A 129 1.03 -3.26 0.30
CA PRO A 129 0.58 -1.90 0.02
C PRO A 129 0.26 -1.14 1.30
N SER A 130 0.36 0.19 1.25
CA SER A 130 -0.13 1.08 2.29
C SER A 130 -1.55 1.58 1.97
N LEU A 131 -2.33 1.90 3.02
CA LEU A 131 -3.68 2.45 2.88
C LEU A 131 -3.74 3.84 2.21
N THR A 132 -2.60 4.52 2.09
CA THR A 132 -2.48 5.78 1.34
C THR A 132 -2.68 5.59 -0.17
N ALA A 133 -2.72 4.36 -0.67
CA ALA A 133 -3.16 4.00 -2.01
C ALA A 133 -4.53 4.62 -2.37
N ARG A 134 -5.42 4.76 -1.39
CA ARG A 134 -6.72 5.43 -1.54
C ARG A 134 -6.61 6.88 -2.07
N ALA A 135 -5.53 7.56 -1.73
CA ALA A 135 -5.27 8.95 -2.14
C ALA A 135 -4.36 9.03 -3.39
N GLY A 136 -4.02 7.91 -4.04
CA GLY A 136 -3.06 7.86 -5.13
C GLY A 136 -1.60 8.04 -4.70
N GLU A 137 -1.34 8.07 -3.39
CA GLU A 137 -0.01 8.25 -2.79
C GLU A 137 0.40 7.00 -1.99
N GLY A 138 0.01 5.82 -2.50
CA GLY A 138 0.38 4.54 -1.90
C GLY A 138 1.87 4.25 -2.04
N LEU A 139 2.37 3.42 -1.13
CA LEU A 139 3.65 2.74 -1.27
C LEU A 139 3.39 1.25 -1.22
N THR A 140 3.81 0.52 -2.25
CA THR A 140 3.69 -0.93 -2.32
C THR A 140 5.07 -1.55 -2.42
N LEU A 141 5.45 -2.39 -1.46
CA LEU A 141 6.57 -3.31 -1.60
C LEU A 141 6.10 -4.51 -2.42
N LEU A 142 6.83 -4.88 -3.46
CA LEU A 142 6.48 -5.98 -4.37
C LEU A 142 7.65 -6.95 -4.50
N THR A 143 7.38 -8.23 -4.30
CA THR A 143 8.33 -9.32 -4.51
C THR A 143 7.73 -10.34 -5.47
N PRO A 144 8.21 -10.43 -6.71
CA PRO A 144 7.89 -11.52 -7.62
C PRO A 144 8.54 -12.82 -7.13
N GLY A 145 7.81 -13.93 -7.19
CA GLY A 145 8.33 -15.27 -6.92
C GLY A 145 9.15 -15.83 -8.08
N ALA A 146 9.74 -16.99 -7.87
CA ALA A 146 10.56 -17.68 -8.87
C ALA A 146 9.72 -18.16 -10.09
N SER A 147 8.43 -18.48 -9.87
CA SER A 147 7.47 -18.84 -10.92
C SER A 147 7.00 -17.64 -11.76
N CYS A 148 7.28 -16.41 -11.31
CA CYS A 148 6.76 -15.19 -11.91
C CYS A 148 7.66 -14.74 -13.06
N SER A 149 7.16 -14.75 -14.30
CA SER A 149 7.87 -14.16 -15.44
C SER A 149 8.02 -12.64 -15.30
N ALA A 150 8.96 -12.05 -16.04
CA ALA A 150 9.14 -10.60 -16.04
C ALA A 150 7.87 -9.85 -16.45
N ALA A 151 7.11 -10.36 -17.44
CA ALA A 151 5.87 -9.76 -17.89
C ALA A 151 4.78 -9.79 -16.80
N GLN A 152 4.64 -10.91 -16.08
CA GLN A 152 3.70 -11.03 -14.95
C GLN A 152 4.10 -10.09 -13.80
N ALA A 153 5.40 -9.98 -13.49
CA ALA A 153 5.92 -9.06 -12.47
C ALA A 153 5.67 -7.59 -12.84
N ASP A 154 5.82 -7.24 -14.13
CA ASP A 154 5.54 -5.90 -14.63
C ASP A 154 4.04 -5.59 -14.64
N ALA A 155 3.20 -6.55 -14.99
CA ALA A 155 1.74 -6.42 -14.90
C ALA A 155 1.28 -6.18 -13.44
N ALA A 156 1.80 -6.98 -12.50
CA ALA A 156 1.52 -6.78 -11.08
C ALA A 156 1.98 -5.39 -10.60
N ALA A 157 3.21 -4.97 -10.95
CA ALA A 157 3.70 -3.64 -10.61
C ALA A 157 2.81 -2.53 -11.18
N GLY A 158 2.46 -2.61 -12.46
CA GLY A 158 1.61 -1.64 -13.14
C GLY A 158 0.23 -1.46 -12.53
N LEU A 159 -0.35 -2.52 -11.94
CA LEU A 159 -1.59 -2.41 -11.18
C LEU A 159 -1.41 -1.49 -9.96
N PHE A 160 -0.38 -1.73 -9.14
CA PHE A 160 -0.15 -0.94 -7.92
C PHE A 160 0.37 0.47 -8.21
N GLU A 161 1.10 0.67 -9.31
CA GLU A 161 1.59 2.00 -9.75
C GLU A 161 0.45 2.97 -10.06
N ARG A 162 -0.75 2.47 -10.37
CA ARG A 162 -1.95 3.32 -10.53
C ARG A 162 -2.37 4.01 -9.24
N SER A 163 -2.02 3.45 -8.09
CA SER A 163 -2.40 3.96 -6.77
C SER A 163 -1.21 4.51 -5.96
N GLY A 164 -0.02 4.60 -6.55
CA GLY A 164 1.17 5.14 -5.88
C GLY A 164 2.48 4.61 -6.42
N LYS A 165 3.50 4.54 -5.57
CA LYS A 165 4.83 4.07 -5.91
C LYS A 165 5.00 2.59 -5.59
N VAL A 166 5.63 1.84 -6.50
CA VAL A 166 6.04 0.46 -6.27
C VAL A 166 7.55 0.40 -6.06
N VAL A 167 7.97 -0.37 -5.06
CA VAL A 167 9.39 -0.69 -4.81
C VAL A 167 9.55 -2.20 -4.81
N ARG A 168 10.35 -2.73 -5.74
CA ARG A 168 10.68 -4.15 -5.76
C ARG A 168 11.74 -4.45 -4.71
N VAL A 169 11.46 -5.45 -3.90
CA VAL A 169 12.30 -5.85 -2.76
C VAL A 169 12.45 -7.37 -2.73
N ALA A 170 13.46 -7.87 -2.04
CA ALA A 170 13.58 -9.28 -1.72
C ALA A 170 12.55 -9.67 -0.63
N GLU A 171 12.16 -10.94 -0.59
CA GLU A 171 11.10 -11.40 0.34
C GLU A 171 11.47 -11.15 1.80
N GLU A 172 12.72 -11.39 2.14
CA GLU A 172 13.25 -11.22 3.51
C GLU A 172 13.20 -9.76 3.98
N GLN A 173 13.16 -8.81 3.07
CA GLN A 173 13.12 -7.39 3.39
C GLN A 173 11.73 -6.92 3.84
N HIS A 174 10.66 -7.67 3.58
CA HIS A 174 9.30 -7.27 3.97
C HIS A 174 9.17 -7.01 5.47
N ALA A 175 9.78 -7.85 6.31
CA ALA A 175 9.72 -7.72 7.76
C ALA A 175 10.35 -6.41 8.27
N VAL A 176 11.46 -5.98 7.65
CA VAL A 176 12.18 -4.75 8.03
C VAL A 176 11.54 -3.51 7.42
N LEU A 177 11.08 -3.61 6.16
CA LEU A 177 10.53 -2.47 5.43
C LEU A 177 9.04 -2.23 5.72
N GLY A 178 8.31 -3.25 6.17
CA GLY A 178 6.89 -3.16 6.50
C GLY A 178 6.55 -2.03 7.46
N PRO A 179 7.23 -1.89 8.61
CA PRO A 179 7.03 -0.78 9.52
C PRO A 179 7.23 0.60 8.88
N LEU A 180 8.15 0.73 7.92
CA LEU A 180 8.41 2.01 7.23
C LEU A 180 7.43 2.28 6.07
N SER A 181 6.80 1.24 5.51
CA SER A 181 5.91 1.34 4.35
C SER A 181 4.43 1.27 4.72
N SER A 182 3.88 0.08 4.88
CA SER A 182 2.45 -0.13 5.18
C SER A 182 2.07 0.37 6.58
N GLY A 183 2.99 0.30 7.57
CA GLY A 183 2.81 0.83 8.91
C GLY A 183 3.02 2.34 9.03
N GLY A 184 3.82 2.93 8.15
CA GLY A 184 4.22 4.34 8.19
C GLY A 184 3.08 5.34 8.36
N PRO A 185 1.96 5.23 7.64
CA PRO A 185 0.84 6.16 7.79
C PRO A 185 0.29 6.27 9.21
N ALA A 186 0.32 5.18 10.00
CA ALA A 186 -0.17 5.21 11.38
C ALA A 186 0.66 6.15 12.26
N TYR A 187 1.98 6.16 12.11
CA TYR A 187 2.88 7.02 12.89
C TYR A 187 2.74 8.49 12.50
N VAL A 188 2.59 8.76 11.20
CA VAL A 188 2.34 10.11 10.69
C VAL A 188 1.01 10.64 11.20
N LEU A 189 -0.04 9.83 11.18
CA LEU A 189 -1.36 10.21 11.72
C LEU A 189 -1.32 10.43 13.23
N TYR A 190 -0.58 9.61 13.99
CA TYR A 190 -0.38 9.82 15.43
C TYR A 190 0.28 11.16 15.74
N LEU A 191 1.33 11.53 14.99
CA LEU A 191 1.98 12.83 15.14
C LEU A 191 1.05 13.99 14.72
N ALA A 192 0.28 13.81 13.64
CA ALA A 192 -0.70 14.79 13.19
C ALA A 192 -1.77 15.04 14.26
N GLU A 193 -2.29 13.98 14.89
CA GLU A 193 -3.26 14.07 15.98
C GLU A 193 -2.72 14.89 17.15
N ALA A 194 -1.49 14.59 17.60
CA ALA A 194 -0.83 15.36 18.66
C ALA A 194 -0.64 16.84 18.31
N MET A 195 -0.31 17.15 17.04
CA MET A 195 -0.17 18.53 16.58
C MET A 195 -1.52 19.26 16.57
N ILE A 196 -2.61 18.61 16.14
CA ILE A 196 -3.97 19.17 16.16
C ILE A 196 -4.41 19.44 17.59
N GLU A 197 -4.16 18.50 18.50
CA GLU A 197 -4.48 18.64 19.92
C GLU A 197 -3.73 19.79 20.57
N ALA A 198 -2.44 19.93 20.28
CA ALA A 198 -1.64 21.06 20.76
C ALA A 198 -2.17 22.43 20.27
N GLY A 199 -2.76 22.48 19.08
CA GLY A 199 -3.48 23.66 18.57
C GLY A 199 -4.74 23.92 19.38
N ALA A 200 -5.56 22.91 19.61
CA ALA A 200 -6.81 22.99 20.35
C ALA A 200 -6.61 23.47 21.81
N VAL A 201 -5.60 22.93 22.49
CA VAL A 201 -5.22 23.35 23.86
C VAL A 201 -4.85 24.84 23.91
N ARG A 202 -4.41 25.42 22.80
CA ARG A 202 -4.08 26.86 22.68
C ARG A 202 -5.24 27.73 22.21
N GLY A 203 -6.45 27.14 22.10
CA GLY A 203 -7.68 27.85 21.69
C GLY A 203 -7.86 27.95 20.18
N VAL A 204 -7.07 27.22 19.37
CA VAL A 204 -7.34 27.14 17.92
C VAL A 204 -8.52 26.18 17.69
N PRO A 205 -9.54 26.59 16.91
CA PRO A 205 -10.62 25.69 16.54
C PRO A 205 -10.07 24.38 15.91
N ARG A 206 -10.62 23.24 16.31
CA ARG A 206 -10.08 21.92 15.93
C ARG A 206 -10.04 21.72 14.41
N ASP A 207 -11.06 22.19 13.69
CA ASP A 207 -11.11 22.08 12.23
C ASP A 207 -10.02 22.91 11.56
N LEU A 208 -9.77 24.15 12.05
CA LEU A 208 -8.67 24.98 11.57
C LEU A 208 -7.30 24.33 11.89
N ALA A 209 -7.13 23.80 13.10
CA ALA A 209 -5.91 23.10 13.46
C ALA A 209 -5.65 21.90 12.53
N ARG A 210 -6.67 21.12 12.20
CA ARG A 210 -6.62 20.00 11.25
C ARG A 210 -6.21 20.47 9.85
N GLU A 211 -6.83 21.53 9.35
CA GLU A 211 -6.51 22.12 8.04
C GLU A 211 -5.02 22.53 7.97
N LEU A 212 -4.55 23.27 8.97
CA LEU A 212 -3.16 23.74 9.04
C LEU A 212 -2.16 22.57 9.11
N VAL A 213 -2.43 21.57 9.95
CA VAL A 213 -1.56 20.40 10.10
C VAL A 213 -1.54 19.57 8.81
N THR A 214 -2.68 19.38 8.17
CA THR A 214 -2.75 18.68 6.87
C THR A 214 -1.90 19.39 5.83
N GLN A 215 -2.00 20.71 5.71
CA GLN A 215 -1.20 21.48 4.74
C GLN A 215 0.30 21.42 5.05
N VAL A 216 0.69 21.45 6.33
CA VAL A 216 2.09 21.30 6.74
C VAL A 216 2.65 19.94 6.32
N LEU A 217 1.90 18.84 6.56
CA LEU A 217 2.32 17.50 6.18
C LEU A 217 2.45 17.37 4.66
N THR A 218 1.45 17.84 3.92
CA THR A 218 1.45 17.79 2.44
C THR A 218 2.64 18.57 1.87
N GLY A 219 2.86 19.81 2.33
CA GLY A 219 3.96 20.64 1.86
C GLY A 219 5.34 20.08 2.23
N THR A 220 5.47 19.51 3.42
CA THR A 220 6.74 18.89 3.85
C THR A 220 7.04 17.63 3.03
N ALA A 221 6.04 16.77 2.76
CA ALA A 221 6.20 15.60 1.92
C ALA A 221 6.58 15.97 0.49
N ALA A 222 5.94 16.99 -0.09
CA ALA A 222 6.29 17.50 -1.41
C ALA A 222 7.74 18.01 -1.45
N TRP A 223 8.15 18.78 -0.47
CA TRP A 223 9.52 19.28 -0.38
C TRP A 223 10.56 18.18 -0.24
N LEU A 224 10.30 17.16 0.60
CA LEU A 224 11.17 15.97 0.71
C LEU A 224 11.31 15.19 -0.60
N ARG A 225 10.27 15.22 -1.45
CA ARG A 225 10.28 14.54 -2.75
C ARG A 225 11.11 15.29 -3.79
N GLU A 226 11.13 16.61 -3.72
CA GLU A 226 11.82 17.50 -4.67
C GLU A 226 13.30 17.72 -4.31
N ASP A 227 13.63 17.72 -3.03
CA ASP A 227 14.96 18.07 -2.51
C ASP A 227 15.69 16.85 -1.95
N SER A 228 16.71 16.39 -2.65
CA SER A 228 17.48 15.19 -2.30
C SER A 228 18.49 15.40 -1.15
N ARG A 229 18.55 16.59 -0.55
CA ARG A 229 19.45 16.84 0.58
C ARG A 229 19.02 16.05 1.82
N GLU A 230 19.98 15.83 2.72
CA GLU A 230 19.72 15.22 4.01
C GLU A 230 18.57 15.91 4.76
N VAL A 231 17.67 15.11 5.34
CA VAL A 231 16.48 15.60 6.07
C VAL A 231 16.88 16.58 7.19
N ALA A 232 18.02 16.35 7.85
CA ALA A 232 18.56 17.23 8.87
C ALA A 232 18.83 18.64 8.31
N THR A 233 19.41 18.74 7.12
CA THR A 233 19.69 20.01 6.43
C THR A 233 18.40 20.76 6.10
N LEU A 234 17.36 20.05 5.64
CA LEU A 234 16.06 20.67 5.36
C LEU A 234 15.41 21.21 6.64
N ARG A 235 15.47 20.43 7.74
CA ARG A 235 14.97 20.85 9.05
C ARG A 235 15.69 22.12 9.55
N GLU A 236 17.01 22.20 9.39
CA GLU A 236 17.80 23.38 9.79
C GLU A 236 17.39 24.65 9.03
N LYS A 237 17.01 24.52 7.75
CA LYS A 237 16.50 25.66 6.98
C LYS A 237 15.21 26.26 7.53
N VAL A 238 14.36 25.42 8.13
CA VAL A 238 13.12 25.88 8.78
C VAL A 238 13.39 26.49 10.16
N CYS A 239 14.52 26.14 10.78
CA CYS A 239 14.87 26.52 12.14
C CYS A 239 15.91 27.65 12.14
N ALA A 240 15.47 28.92 12.06
CA ALA A 240 16.36 30.04 12.18
C ALA A 240 17.12 30.00 13.53
N PRO A 241 18.43 30.36 13.54
CA PRO A 241 19.23 30.43 14.78
C PRO A 241 18.54 31.31 15.83
N GLY A 242 18.40 30.78 17.07
CA GLY A 242 17.71 31.47 18.17
C GLY A 242 16.18 31.58 18.01
N GLY A 243 15.61 31.15 16.90
CA GLY A 243 14.18 31.24 16.62
C GLY A 243 13.30 30.29 17.43
N ALA A 244 11.97 30.43 17.28
CA ALA A 244 11.00 29.58 17.95
C ALA A 244 11.06 28.10 17.48
N GLY A 245 11.44 27.86 16.21
CA GLY A 245 11.56 26.53 15.64
C GLY A 245 12.56 25.66 16.38
N ILE A 246 13.79 26.14 16.55
CA ILE A 246 14.85 25.38 17.22
C ILE A 246 14.51 25.08 18.69
N ARG A 247 13.83 26.02 19.41
CA ARG A 247 13.40 25.80 20.79
C ARG A 247 12.32 24.69 20.87
N ARG A 248 11.43 24.56 19.88
CA ARG A 248 10.42 23.49 19.80
C ARG A 248 11.07 22.15 19.50
N ILE A 249 12.04 22.09 18.58
CA ILE A 249 12.81 20.84 18.32
C ILE A 249 13.57 20.42 19.59
N ALA A 250 14.24 21.34 20.29
CA ALA A 250 14.91 21.03 21.55
C ALA A 250 13.93 20.52 22.64
N ALA A 251 12.65 20.95 22.62
CA ALA A 251 11.64 20.38 23.50
C ALA A 251 11.30 18.92 23.13
N LEU A 252 11.14 18.61 21.85
CA LEU A 252 10.92 17.23 21.40
C LEU A 252 12.12 16.32 21.75
N ASP A 253 13.34 16.82 21.60
CA ASP A 253 14.56 16.08 21.96
C ASP A 253 14.65 15.82 23.49
N ARG A 254 14.29 16.80 24.33
CA ARG A 254 14.21 16.59 25.79
C ARG A 254 13.19 15.50 26.20
N HIS A 255 12.12 15.35 25.43
CA HIS A 255 11.13 14.28 25.61
C HIS A 255 11.49 13.00 24.85
N ALA A 256 12.71 12.88 24.34
CA ALA A 256 13.23 11.71 23.66
C ALA A 256 12.34 11.19 22.49
N VAL A 257 11.60 12.10 21.80
CA VAL A 257 10.66 11.70 20.72
C VAL A 257 11.40 10.98 19.61
N ARG A 258 12.61 11.40 19.22
CA ARG A 258 13.42 10.70 18.22
C ARG A 258 13.75 9.26 18.65
N ALA A 259 14.18 9.06 19.88
CA ALA A 259 14.50 7.73 20.40
C ALA A 259 13.25 6.84 20.46
N ALA A 260 12.10 7.40 20.84
CA ALA A 260 10.82 6.68 20.85
C ALA A 260 10.43 6.20 19.44
N VAL A 261 10.57 7.05 18.42
CA VAL A 261 10.28 6.67 17.02
C VAL A 261 11.26 5.58 16.54
N VAL A 262 12.56 5.72 16.83
CA VAL A 262 13.57 4.71 16.47
C VAL A 262 13.27 3.37 17.14
N SER A 263 12.93 3.38 18.45
CA SER A 263 12.55 2.16 19.16
C SER A 263 11.28 1.52 18.59
N ALA A 264 10.24 2.30 18.35
CA ALA A 264 8.98 1.79 17.82
C ALA A 264 9.11 1.14 16.43
N LEU A 265 10.07 1.61 15.61
CA LEU A 265 10.34 1.07 14.28
C LEU A 265 11.46 0.02 14.29
N GLY A 266 12.27 -0.02 15.35
CA GLY A 266 13.41 -0.91 15.50
C GLY A 266 13.11 -2.26 16.13
N ASP A 267 11.91 -2.47 16.66
CA ASP A 267 11.46 -3.77 17.17
C ASP A 267 11.16 -4.72 15.97
N ALA A 268 12.22 -5.00 15.20
CA ALA A 268 12.16 -6.05 14.20
C ALA A 268 11.94 -7.40 14.88
N PRO A 269 11.12 -8.31 14.30
CA PRO A 269 10.95 -9.64 14.85
C PRO A 269 12.31 -10.32 15.05
N PRO A 270 12.49 -11.13 16.12
CA PRO A 270 13.74 -11.79 16.40
C PRO A 270 14.15 -12.68 15.21
N GLY A 271 15.31 -12.39 14.59
CA GLY A 271 15.85 -13.17 13.48
C GLY A 271 16.56 -12.36 12.38
N LEU A 272 16.39 -11.04 12.34
CA LEU A 272 17.10 -10.18 11.39
C LEU A 272 18.13 -9.32 12.14
N THR A 273 19.36 -9.82 12.26
CA THR A 273 20.51 -8.98 12.62
C THR A 273 20.92 -8.15 11.39
N PRO A 274 21.14 -6.83 11.52
CA PRO A 274 21.74 -6.05 10.46
C PRO A 274 23.12 -6.62 10.12
N GLY A 275 23.35 -7.03 8.88
CA GLY A 275 24.66 -7.37 8.36
C GLY A 275 25.52 -6.12 8.14
#